data_68c11e190e9ef5d1863ffa5173b9792c
#
_entry.id   68c11e190e9ef5d1863ffa5173b9792c
#
_cell.length_a   1.000
_cell.length_b   1.000
_cell.length_c   1.000
_cell.angle_alpha   90.00
_cell.angle_beta   90.00
_cell.angle_gamma   90.00
#
_symmetry.space_group_name_H-M   'P 1'
#
loop_
_entity.id
_entity.type
_entity.pdbx_description
1 polymer ?
#
loop_
_entity_poly.entity_id
_entity_poly.type
_entity_poly.pdbx_seq_one_letter_code
_entity_poly.pdbx_strand_id
1 'polypeptide(L)'
;MIYGIGTDIVQVARIERLLTRWGDRFARRVLGPEELAEFMRRRSRGSHGAAYAARYLAKRFAGKEAFSKAIGLGLREPMSLLSLQILNDSRGKPIAVAGKRLAPWLHERGLRAQVSLSDEIDTVLAFVVVECGPGDGRAD
;
A
#
# COMPACT_ATOMS: atom_id res chain seq x y z
N MET A 1 -15.02 -16.06 -0.88
CA MET A 1 -14.00 -16.92 -1.53
C MET A 1 -12.73 -16.08 -1.75
N ILE A 2 -11.59 -16.68 -1.52
CA ILE A 2 -10.32 -16.01 -1.79
C ILE A 2 -10.14 -15.88 -3.30
N TYR A 3 -9.96 -14.66 -3.75
CA TYR A 3 -9.67 -14.34 -5.16
C TYR A 3 -8.17 -14.42 -5.45
N GLY A 4 -7.35 -13.88 -4.56
CA GLY A 4 -5.90 -13.91 -4.71
C GLY A 4 -5.17 -13.49 -3.45
N ILE A 5 -3.90 -13.82 -3.42
CA ILE A 5 -2.98 -13.46 -2.35
C ILE A 5 -1.73 -12.81 -2.93
N GLY A 6 -1.12 -11.93 -2.16
CA GLY A 6 0.13 -11.29 -2.54
C GLY A 6 1.00 -11.03 -1.33
N THR A 7 2.29 -11.20 -1.51
CA THR A 7 3.28 -10.84 -0.51
C THR A 7 4.38 -10.01 -1.16
N ASP A 8 5.01 -9.19 -0.35
CA ASP A 8 6.18 -8.43 -0.79
C ASP A 8 7.09 -8.18 0.40
N ILE A 9 8.39 -8.23 0.16
CA ILE A 9 9.42 -7.96 1.15
C ILE A 9 10.29 -6.83 0.60
N VAL A 10 10.50 -5.79 1.42
CA VAL A 10 11.31 -4.64 1.04
C VAL A 10 12.35 -4.37 2.12
N GLN A 11 13.60 -4.23 1.72
CA GLN A 11 14.64 -3.75 2.61
C GLN A 11 14.50 -2.24 2.81
N VAL A 12 14.47 -1.81 4.07
CA VAL A 12 14.35 -0.39 4.41
C VAL A 12 15.50 0.42 3.83
N ALA A 13 16.71 -0.15 3.82
CA ALA A 13 17.90 0.49 3.26
C ALA A 13 17.74 0.84 1.78
N ARG A 14 17.03 0.00 1.00
CA ARG A 14 16.72 0.30 -0.40
C ARG A 14 15.87 1.57 -0.53
N ILE A 15 14.87 1.70 0.31
CA ILE A 15 14.00 2.89 0.32
C ILE A 15 14.79 4.13 0.76
N GLU A 16 15.64 3.99 1.77
CA GLU A 16 16.51 5.09 2.21
C GLU A 16 17.42 5.58 1.09
N ARG A 17 18.01 4.66 0.31
CA ARG A 17 18.84 5.01 -0.86
C ARG A 17 18.05 5.76 -1.92
N LEU A 18 16.84 5.33 -2.20
CA LEU A 18 15.96 5.98 -3.18
C LEU A 18 15.55 7.38 -2.70
N LEU A 19 15.26 7.54 -1.43
CA LEU A 19 14.96 8.84 -0.83
C LEU A 19 16.17 9.77 -0.86
N THR A 20 17.35 9.27 -0.58
CA THR A 20 18.60 10.05 -0.66
C THR A 20 18.84 10.52 -2.09
N ARG A 21 18.63 9.66 -3.08
CA ARG A 21 18.89 9.97 -4.49
C ARG A 21 17.83 10.88 -5.10
N TRP A 22 16.55 10.64 -4.83
CA TRP A 22 15.43 11.30 -5.52
C TRP A 22 14.62 12.24 -4.64
N GLY A 23 14.84 12.19 -3.32
CA GLY A 23 14.12 13.03 -2.35
C GLY A 23 12.62 12.84 -2.39
N ASP A 24 11.89 13.91 -2.19
CA ASP A 24 10.42 13.90 -2.14
C ASP A 24 9.77 13.45 -3.45
N ARG A 25 10.48 13.53 -4.57
CA ARG A 25 9.97 13.04 -5.86
C ARG A 25 9.68 11.54 -5.81
N PHE A 26 10.53 10.76 -5.14
CA PHE A 26 10.28 9.34 -4.95
C PHE A 26 9.06 9.11 -4.06
N ALA A 27 8.99 9.79 -2.91
CA ALA A 27 7.84 9.68 -2.03
C ALA A 27 6.53 10.00 -2.76
N ARG A 28 6.50 11.04 -3.58
CA ARG A 28 5.31 11.44 -4.34
C ARG A 28 4.92 10.48 -5.44
N ARG A 29 5.84 9.67 -5.93
CA ARG A 29 5.52 8.61 -6.90
C ARG A 29 4.87 7.39 -6.27
N VAL A 30 5.05 7.22 -4.97
CA VAL A 30 4.53 6.05 -4.24
C VAL A 30 3.29 6.40 -3.43
N LEU A 31 3.28 7.58 -2.81
CA LEU A 31 2.29 7.96 -1.79
C LEU A 31 1.22 8.88 -2.37
N GLY A 32 -0.04 8.52 -2.12
CA GLY A 32 -1.16 9.41 -2.35
C GLY A 32 -1.21 10.54 -1.32
N PRO A 33 -2.19 11.46 -1.43
CA PRO A 33 -2.18 12.69 -0.62
C PRO A 33 -2.19 12.47 0.88
N GLU A 34 -3.01 11.56 1.37
CA GLU A 34 -3.11 11.28 2.81
C GLU A 34 -1.89 10.54 3.34
N GLU A 35 -1.36 9.61 2.55
CA GLU A 35 -0.12 8.92 2.88
C GLU A 35 1.07 9.89 2.90
N LEU A 36 1.12 10.80 1.94
CA LEU A 36 2.19 11.80 1.87
C LEU A 36 2.17 12.73 3.10
N ALA A 37 0.98 13.15 3.53
CA ALA A 37 0.82 13.95 4.74
C ALA A 37 1.36 13.21 5.97
N GLU A 38 1.06 11.93 6.12
CA GLU A 38 1.57 11.11 7.23
C GLU A 38 3.09 10.92 7.15
N PHE A 39 3.63 10.72 5.95
CA PHE A 39 5.07 10.64 5.72
C PHE A 39 5.78 11.91 6.19
N MET A 40 5.27 13.07 5.80
CA MET A 40 5.83 14.37 6.21
C MET A 40 5.76 14.58 7.72
N ARG A 41 4.63 14.19 8.33
CA ARG A 41 4.42 14.26 9.78
C ARG A 41 5.44 13.41 10.53
N ARG A 42 5.69 12.20 10.09
CA ARG A 42 6.69 11.32 10.71
C ARG A 42 8.11 11.84 10.53
N ARG A 43 8.41 12.37 9.35
CA ARG A 43 9.73 12.94 9.06
C ARG A 43 10.07 14.09 9.99
N SER A 44 9.09 14.87 10.44
CA SER A 44 9.27 16.02 11.31
C SER A 44 9.42 15.66 12.80
N ARG A 45 9.37 14.38 13.16
CA ARG A 45 9.45 13.91 14.55
C ARG A 45 10.88 13.76 15.04
N GLY A 46 11.53 14.86 15.41
CA GLY A 46 12.83 14.84 16.07
C GLY A 46 13.94 14.18 15.25
N SER A 47 14.98 13.70 15.93
CA SER A 47 16.20 13.18 15.33
C SER A 47 16.01 11.86 14.56
N HIS A 48 14.96 11.09 14.87
CA HIS A 48 14.67 9.82 14.21
C HIS A 48 13.61 9.95 13.10
N GLY A 49 13.18 11.17 12.79
CA GLY A 49 12.11 11.42 11.83
C GLY A 49 12.37 10.85 10.45
N ALA A 50 13.58 11.01 9.93
CA ALA A 50 13.95 10.46 8.62
C ALA A 50 13.81 8.93 8.58
N ALA A 51 14.24 8.25 9.63
CA ALA A 51 14.14 6.79 9.74
C ALA A 51 12.68 6.34 9.83
N TYR A 52 11.86 7.02 10.62
CA TYR A 52 10.42 6.72 10.72
C TYR A 52 9.71 6.91 9.38
N ALA A 53 10.02 7.99 8.67
CA ALA A 53 9.43 8.28 7.37
C ALA A 53 9.82 7.24 6.32
N ALA A 54 11.10 6.85 6.27
CA ALA A 54 11.58 5.82 5.35
C ALA A 54 10.91 4.47 5.59
N ARG A 55 10.74 4.08 6.86
CA ARG A 55 10.06 2.85 7.23
C ARG A 55 8.58 2.88 6.86
N TYR A 56 7.93 4.00 7.09
CA TYR A 56 6.54 4.21 6.68
C TYR A 56 6.38 4.02 5.16
N LEU A 57 7.24 4.69 4.39
CA LEU A 57 7.24 4.59 2.93
C LEU A 57 7.49 3.16 2.46
N ALA A 58 8.44 2.47 3.08
CA ALA A 58 8.75 1.07 2.76
C ALA A 58 7.53 0.15 2.97
N LYS A 59 6.80 0.34 4.07
CA LYS A 59 5.57 -0.44 4.34
C LYS A 59 4.49 -0.15 3.32
N ARG A 60 4.29 1.10 2.94
CA ARG A 60 3.29 1.47 1.91
C ARG A 60 3.67 0.92 0.56
N PHE A 61 4.92 1.04 0.18
CA PHE A 61 5.42 0.47 -1.07
C PHE A 61 5.20 -1.05 -1.12
N ALA A 62 5.63 -1.76 -0.07
CA ALA A 62 5.44 -3.21 0.01
C ALA A 62 3.96 -3.61 -0.04
N GLY A 63 3.10 -2.88 0.65
CA GLY A 63 1.65 -3.14 0.65
C GLY A 63 1.02 -2.98 -0.72
N LYS A 64 1.41 -1.97 -1.47
CA LYS A 64 0.89 -1.73 -2.83
C LYS A 64 1.38 -2.78 -3.82
N GLU A 65 2.65 -3.18 -3.71
CA GLU A 65 3.19 -4.28 -4.51
C GLU A 65 2.48 -5.60 -4.21
N ALA A 66 2.29 -5.93 -2.93
CA ALA A 66 1.56 -7.13 -2.52
C ALA A 66 0.11 -7.10 -3.00
N PHE A 67 -0.55 -5.95 -2.93
CA PHE A 67 -1.91 -5.76 -3.44
C PHE A 67 -1.97 -6.01 -4.95
N SER A 68 -1.03 -5.47 -5.69
CA SER A 68 -0.96 -5.64 -7.14
C SER A 68 -0.85 -7.11 -7.55
N LYS A 69 -0.07 -7.88 -6.79
CA LYS A 69 0.05 -9.33 -6.99
C LYS A 69 -1.24 -10.06 -6.64
N ALA A 70 -1.89 -9.68 -5.54
CA ALA A 70 -3.12 -10.32 -5.08
C ALA A 70 -4.27 -10.17 -6.08
N ILE A 71 -4.37 -9.03 -6.77
CA ILE A 71 -5.38 -8.85 -7.83
C ILE A 71 -4.94 -9.40 -9.19
N GLY A 72 -3.71 -9.86 -9.31
CA GLY A 72 -3.19 -10.52 -10.52
C GLY A 72 -2.74 -9.57 -11.62
N LEU A 73 -2.77 -8.26 -11.41
CA LEU A 73 -2.43 -7.27 -12.44
C LEU A 73 -0.95 -6.88 -12.44
N GLY A 74 -0.28 -6.96 -11.28
CA GLY A 74 0.96 -6.21 -11.10
C GLY A 74 0.68 -4.71 -11.20
N LEU A 75 1.68 -3.91 -11.50
CA LEU A 75 1.52 -2.45 -11.66
C LEU A 75 1.11 -2.10 -13.10
N ARG A 76 0.03 -2.70 -13.57
CA ARG A 76 -0.58 -2.41 -14.87
C ARG A 76 -1.96 -1.82 -14.67
N GLU A 77 -2.32 -0.86 -15.53
CA GLU A 77 -3.64 -0.24 -15.46
C GLU A 77 -4.77 -1.28 -15.32
N PRO A 78 -5.75 -1.06 -14.44
CA PRO A 78 -6.01 0.14 -13.64
C PRO A 78 -5.20 0.23 -12.32
N MET A 79 -4.26 -0.68 -12.05
CA MET A 79 -3.42 -0.66 -10.85
C MET A 79 -2.16 0.15 -11.06
N SER A 80 -1.95 1.12 -10.19
CA SER A 80 -0.70 1.88 -10.08
C SER A 80 -0.43 2.18 -8.61
N LEU A 81 0.77 2.63 -8.29
CA LEU A 81 1.10 2.99 -6.91
C LEU A 81 0.20 4.11 -6.38
N LEU A 82 -0.24 5.04 -7.23
CA LEU A 82 -1.09 6.16 -6.85
C LEU A 82 -2.59 5.87 -6.96
N SER A 83 -2.99 4.72 -7.49
CA SER A 83 -4.40 4.32 -7.53
C SER A 83 -4.88 3.69 -6.23
N LEU A 84 -3.96 3.45 -5.29
CA LEU A 84 -4.24 2.82 -4.01
C LEU A 84 -3.55 3.60 -2.89
N GLN A 85 -4.26 3.88 -1.82
CA GLN A 85 -3.65 4.31 -0.56
C GLN A 85 -3.83 3.22 0.49
N ILE A 86 -2.82 3.03 1.33
CA ILE A 86 -2.92 2.18 2.51
C ILE A 86 -2.90 3.10 3.72
N LEU A 87 -4.06 3.28 4.30
CA LEU A 87 -4.29 4.15 5.45
C LEU A 87 -4.44 3.30 6.70
N ASN A 88 -4.42 3.93 7.85
CA ASN A 88 -4.69 3.23 9.10
C ASN A 88 -6.05 3.66 9.65
N ASP A 89 -6.82 2.71 10.16
CA ASP A 89 -8.04 3.04 10.91
C ASP A 89 -7.70 3.59 12.30
N SER A 90 -8.73 3.87 13.09
CA SER A 90 -8.57 4.43 14.44
C SER A 90 -7.81 3.51 15.41
N ARG A 91 -7.71 2.21 15.09
CA ARG A 91 -6.98 1.21 15.87
C ARG A 91 -5.59 0.90 15.32
N GLY A 92 -5.19 1.58 14.23
CA GLY A 92 -3.91 1.35 13.58
C GLY A 92 -3.90 0.22 12.56
N LYS A 93 -5.05 -0.39 12.25
CA LYS A 93 -5.15 -1.43 11.25
C LYS A 93 -4.97 -0.82 9.86
N PRO A 94 -4.10 -1.39 9.01
CA PRO A 94 -3.96 -0.91 7.63
C PRO A 94 -5.22 -1.24 6.81
N ILE A 95 -5.68 -0.26 6.05
CA ILE A 95 -6.85 -0.36 5.19
C ILE A 95 -6.47 0.09 3.79
N ALA A 96 -6.75 -0.73 2.79
CA ALA A 96 -6.56 -0.39 1.39
C ALA A 96 -7.74 0.44 0.89
N VAL A 97 -7.45 1.62 0.36
CA VAL A 97 -8.45 2.55 -0.18
C VAL A 97 -8.10 2.80 -1.65
N ALA A 98 -8.91 2.24 -2.54
CA ALA A 98 -8.71 2.40 -3.96
C ALA A 98 -9.34 3.70 -4.46
N GLY A 99 -8.69 4.30 -5.45
CA GLY A 99 -9.19 5.46 -6.15
C GLY A 99 -9.02 5.32 -7.65
N LYS A 100 -9.25 6.41 -8.39
CA LYS A 100 -9.10 6.45 -9.84
C LYS A 100 -9.86 5.31 -10.51
N ARG A 101 -9.24 4.67 -11.51
CA ARG A 101 -9.84 3.55 -12.25
C ARG A 101 -9.83 2.23 -11.48
N LEU A 102 -9.00 2.12 -10.45
CA LEU A 102 -8.93 0.89 -9.65
C LEU A 102 -10.20 0.67 -8.82
N ALA A 103 -10.76 1.73 -8.24
CA ALA A 103 -11.97 1.60 -7.42
C ALA A 103 -13.15 0.96 -8.19
N PRO A 104 -13.57 1.45 -9.37
CA PRO A 104 -14.63 0.78 -10.12
C PRO A 104 -14.25 -0.62 -10.58
N TRP A 105 -12.99 -0.85 -10.94
CA TRP A 105 -12.52 -2.17 -11.35
C TRP A 105 -12.71 -3.22 -10.26
N LEU A 106 -12.37 -2.86 -9.01
CA LEU A 106 -12.57 -3.72 -7.83
C LEU A 106 -14.06 -3.90 -7.53
N HIS A 107 -14.81 -2.81 -7.57
CA HIS A 107 -16.25 -2.82 -7.26
C HIS A 107 -17.06 -3.70 -8.22
N GLU A 108 -16.80 -3.59 -9.51
CA GLU A 108 -17.45 -4.39 -10.55
C GLU A 108 -17.23 -5.90 -10.36
N ARG A 109 -16.12 -6.27 -9.75
CA ARG A 109 -15.73 -7.66 -9.51
C ARG A 109 -16.06 -8.14 -8.10
N GLY A 110 -16.64 -7.28 -7.26
CA GLY A 110 -16.97 -7.61 -5.87
C GLY A 110 -15.74 -7.93 -5.02
N LEU A 111 -14.59 -7.30 -5.32
CA LEU A 111 -13.33 -7.60 -4.66
C LEU A 111 -13.11 -6.71 -3.43
N ARG A 112 -12.68 -7.34 -2.35
CA ARG A 112 -12.31 -6.68 -1.09
C ARG A 112 -10.97 -7.20 -0.61
N ALA A 113 -10.15 -6.32 -0.07
CA ALA A 113 -8.81 -6.66 0.37
C ALA A 113 -8.66 -6.58 1.88
N GLN A 114 -7.84 -7.49 2.41
CA GLN A 114 -7.29 -7.43 3.76
C GLN A 114 -5.79 -7.26 3.64
N VAL A 115 -5.22 -6.34 4.41
CA VAL A 115 -3.80 -6.01 4.35
C VAL A 115 -3.18 -6.23 5.72
N SER A 116 -2.02 -6.87 5.75
CA SER A 116 -1.18 -6.98 6.93
C SER A 116 0.22 -6.48 6.60
N LEU A 117 0.73 -5.63 7.47
CA LEU A 117 2.08 -5.07 7.35
C LEU A 117 2.88 -5.42 8.60
N SER A 118 4.09 -5.92 8.41
CA SER A 118 5.01 -6.26 9.50
C SER A 118 6.38 -5.69 9.21
N ASP A 119 7.10 -5.28 10.23
CA ASP A 119 8.46 -4.81 10.06
C ASP A 119 9.39 -5.32 11.14
N GLU A 120 10.59 -5.65 10.73
CA GLU A 120 11.75 -5.91 11.53
C GLU A 120 12.73 -4.74 11.40
N ILE A 121 13.94 -4.88 11.95
CA ILE A 121 14.92 -3.78 11.99
C ILE A 121 15.23 -3.25 10.59
N ASP A 122 15.47 -4.13 9.64
CA ASP A 122 15.96 -3.80 8.29
C ASP A 122 15.00 -4.15 7.16
N THR A 123 13.89 -4.81 7.46
CA THR A 123 13.00 -5.40 6.46
C THR A 123 11.54 -5.14 6.82
N VAL A 124 10.73 -4.85 5.82
CA VAL A 124 9.27 -4.81 5.95
C VAL A 124 8.64 -5.89 5.08
N LEU A 125 7.54 -6.45 5.57
CA LEU A 125 6.76 -7.48 4.90
C LEU A 125 5.33 -6.99 4.75
N ALA A 126 4.76 -7.20 3.58
CA ALA A 126 3.33 -7.00 3.33
C ALA A 126 2.69 -8.32 2.90
N PHE A 127 1.50 -8.56 3.39
CA PHE A 127 0.65 -9.67 2.98
C PHE A 127 -0.75 -9.14 2.69
N VAL A 128 -1.28 -9.48 1.52
CA VAL A 128 -2.62 -9.06 1.09
C VAL A 128 -3.43 -10.27 0.70
N VAL A 129 -4.64 -10.33 1.22
CA VAL A 129 -5.66 -11.31 0.81
C VAL A 129 -6.79 -10.53 0.15
N VAL A 130 -7.12 -10.90 -1.07
CA VAL A 130 -8.27 -10.33 -1.77
C VAL A 130 -9.36 -11.39 -1.83
N GLU A 131 -10.54 -11.00 -1.36
CA GLU A 131 -11.71 -11.85 -1.34
C GLU A 131 -12.72 -11.36 -2.37
N CYS A 132 -13.35 -12.33 -3.04
CA CYS A 132 -14.54 -12.06 -3.83
C CYS A 132 -15.73 -12.29 -2.91
N GLY A 133 -16.48 -11.24 -2.66
CA GLY A 133 -17.71 -11.33 -1.86
C GLY A 133 -18.76 -12.19 -2.56
N PRO A 134 -19.79 -12.69 -1.84
CA PRO A 134 -20.98 -13.16 -2.49
C PRO A 134 -21.47 -12.02 -3.38
N GLY A 135 -21.61 -12.28 -4.66
CA GLY A 135 -22.21 -11.31 -5.55
C GLY A 135 -23.45 -10.77 -4.87
N ASP A 136 -23.63 -9.46 -4.83
CA ASP A 136 -24.90 -8.90 -4.41
C ASP A 136 -25.95 -9.74 -5.13
N GLY A 137 -26.76 -10.41 -4.34
CA GLY A 137 -27.79 -11.33 -4.88
C GLY A 137 -28.83 -10.58 -5.71
N ARG A 138 -28.37 -9.97 -6.76
CA ARG A 138 -29.18 -9.68 -7.91
C ARG A 138 -29.15 -10.93 -8.75
N ALA A 139 -29.98 -11.87 -8.33
CA ALA A 139 -30.46 -12.86 -9.24
C ALA A 139 -31.03 -12.10 -10.43
N ASP A 140 -30.45 -12.35 -11.57
CA ASP A 140 -31.06 -12.00 -12.83
C ASP A 140 -32.41 -12.71 -12.96
#